data_e6d9604571d84fefc388a2caca4ac2fb
#
_entry.id   e6d9604571d84fefc388a2caca4ac2fb
#
_cell.length_a   1.000
_cell.length_b   1.000
_cell.length_c   1.000
_cell.angle_alpha   90.00
_cell.angle_beta   90.00
_cell.angle_gamma   90.00
#
_symmetry.space_group_name_H-M   'P 1'
#
loop_
_entity.id
_entity.type
_entity.pdbx_description
1 polymer ?
#
loop_
_entity_poly.entity_id
_entity_poly.type
_entity_poly.pdbx_seq_one_letter_code
_entity_poly.pdbx_strand_id
1 'polypeptide(L)'
;MTVNTIAIIGTGIMGMGIAQIAAQAGIQVLLYDAKSGAAEQGRQSLQSTLEKLTAKGKFTDEQLQDILSNLTVLQELSQIATAEIVVEAIIENLDIKKQLFAQLEGVVTADTILATNTSSLSVTAIAADCDYPERVAGFHFFNPVPLMKIVEVIPGLSTQQSVVDVLSDLAKRMGHLGVVAKDTPGFIVNHGGRAYGTEALKILGEGVTTFENIDQILREGAGFRMGPFELLDLTGIDVSHPVMESIYNQFYHEARYRPHPLTRQMLVGKKLGRKVGAGFYHYENGQKLSTATAQDQSSEALISDAVITSVWVGADLVEDKTQLVDYLKSQGITIDDNDKPNPDSLVLLAPYGEDTTNAAIRYQVNPKQAVAIDMLTGLAKHRTLMPSLVTQETFIAQAYTLFGKSLDDSEATTQPMVGATLISESIGFVAQRVVAMVINLGCDIAMQGIASPEDIDNAVKLGLGYPYGPISWGDHLGASRVLLILERIYGLTGDPRYRPSPWLQRRAKLDMSLFTQQTKY
;
A
#
# COMPACT_ATOMS: atom_id res chain seq x y z
N MET A 1 -16.39 1.77 29.87
CA MET A 1 -17.31 2.96 29.92
C MET A 1 -18.09 2.97 28.62
N THR A 2 -19.41 3.11 28.66
CA THR A 2 -20.20 3.19 27.40
C THR A 2 -20.27 4.65 27.00
N VAL A 3 -19.61 5.02 25.91
CA VAL A 3 -19.60 6.40 25.37
C VAL A 3 -20.96 6.71 24.72
N ASN A 4 -21.65 7.73 25.17
CA ASN A 4 -22.98 8.11 24.66
C ASN A 4 -22.95 9.41 23.85
N THR A 5 -22.00 10.30 24.12
CA THR A 5 -21.89 11.60 23.49
C THR A 5 -20.46 11.91 23.05
N ILE A 6 -20.29 12.22 21.78
CA ILE A 6 -19.00 12.70 21.25
C ILE A 6 -19.17 14.08 20.61
N ALA A 7 -18.11 14.88 20.62
CA ALA A 7 -18.04 16.11 19.86
C ALA A 7 -17.07 15.96 18.67
N ILE A 8 -17.43 16.48 17.52
CA ILE A 8 -16.58 16.56 16.32
C ILE A 8 -16.23 18.01 16.08
N ILE A 9 -14.93 18.31 16.11
CA ILE A 9 -14.40 19.66 15.84
C ILE A 9 -13.78 19.68 14.44
N GLY A 10 -14.38 20.47 13.55
CA GLY A 10 -14.06 20.45 12.12
C GLY A 10 -15.02 19.54 11.35
N THR A 11 -15.90 20.18 10.57
CA THR A 11 -16.99 19.51 9.84
C THR A 11 -16.71 19.35 8.35
N GLY A 12 -15.43 19.22 8.00
CA GLY A 12 -14.97 18.82 6.67
C GLY A 12 -15.26 17.34 6.35
N ILE A 13 -14.70 16.84 5.27
CA ILE A 13 -14.94 15.46 4.78
C ILE A 13 -14.66 14.41 5.86
N MET A 14 -13.55 14.55 6.60
CA MET A 14 -13.18 13.59 7.64
C MET A 14 -14.10 13.68 8.84
N GLY A 15 -14.31 14.89 9.40
CA GLY A 15 -15.18 15.07 10.56
C GLY A 15 -16.62 14.63 10.30
N MET A 16 -17.18 14.93 9.13
CA MET A 16 -18.53 14.48 8.78
C MET A 16 -18.60 12.96 8.53
N GLY A 17 -17.53 12.36 8.00
CA GLY A 17 -17.45 10.90 7.89
C GLY A 17 -17.41 10.20 9.25
N ILE A 18 -16.67 10.74 10.22
CA ILE A 18 -16.63 10.25 11.61
C ILE A 18 -17.99 10.44 12.28
N ALA A 19 -18.58 11.63 12.13
CA ALA A 19 -19.92 11.92 12.63
C ALA A 19 -20.98 10.94 12.11
N GLN A 20 -20.92 10.61 10.82
CA GLN A 20 -21.83 9.63 10.20
C GLN A 20 -21.76 8.27 10.90
N ILE A 21 -20.57 7.69 11.04
CA ILE A 21 -20.44 6.34 11.61
C ILE A 21 -20.75 6.32 13.11
N ALA A 22 -20.48 7.40 13.83
CA ALA A 22 -20.86 7.54 15.24
C ALA A 22 -22.39 7.64 15.40
N ALA A 23 -23.06 8.46 14.61
CA ALA A 23 -24.51 8.57 14.62
C ALA A 23 -25.20 7.26 14.20
N GLN A 24 -24.65 6.53 13.25
CA GLN A 24 -25.11 5.17 12.87
C GLN A 24 -24.96 4.16 14.00
N ALA A 25 -24.00 4.33 14.90
CA ALA A 25 -23.81 3.50 16.09
C ALA A 25 -24.70 3.92 17.28
N GLY A 26 -25.65 4.86 17.07
CA GLY A 26 -26.56 5.38 18.09
C GLY A 26 -25.86 6.27 19.13
N ILE A 27 -24.81 6.98 18.73
CA ILE A 27 -24.06 7.92 19.57
C ILE A 27 -24.52 9.34 19.24
N GLN A 28 -24.78 10.14 20.28
CA GLN A 28 -25.07 11.57 20.11
C GLN A 28 -23.80 12.30 19.64
N VAL A 29 -23.90 13.05 18.58
CA VAL A 29 -22.77 13.75 17.96
C VAL A 29 -23.01 15.24 17.97
N LEU A 30 -22.14 15.96 18.64
CA LEU A 30 -22.11 17.42 18.73
C LEU A 30 -21.16 17.93 17.65
N LEU A 31 -21.66 18.72 16.68
CA LEU A 31 -20.90 19.21 15.53
C LEU A 31 -20.53 20.66 15.73
N TYR A 32 -19.24 20.98 15.75
CA TYR A 32 -18.73 22.34 15.82
C TYR A 32 -17.69 22.62 14.75
N ASP A 33 -17.74 23.79 14.16
CA ASP A 33 -16.71 24.29 13.25
C ASP A 33 -16.46 25.78 13.52
N ALA A 34 -15.20 26.18 13.54
CA ALA A 34 -14.82 27.58 13.77
C ALA A 34 -15.29 28.52 12.64
N LYS A 35 -15.50 27.98 11.42
CA LYS A 35 -16.07 28.71 10.31
C LYS A 35 -17.60 28.73 10.44
N SER A 36 -18.17 29.92 10.61
CA SER A 36 -19.63 30.11 10.74
C SER A 36 -20.39 29.43 9.59
N GLY A 37 -21.42 28.67 9.94
CA GLY A 37 -22.30 27.95 9.01
C GLY A 37 -21.69 26.65 8.43
N ALA A 38 -20.40 26.34 8.66
CA ALA A 38 -19.77 25.15 8.09
C ALA A 38 -20.35 23.86 8.69
N ALA A 39 -20.63 23.82 9.99
CA ALA A 39 -21.22 22.66 10.63
C ALA A 39 -22.63 22.36 10.10
N GLU A 40 -23.46 23.37 9.88
CA GLU A 40 -24.77 23.22 9.28
C GLU A 40 -24.67 22.74 7.82
N GLN A 41 -23.77 23.33 7.03
CA GLN A 41 -23.50 22.90 5.66
C GLN A 41 -23.02 21.44 5.59
N GLY A 42 -22.14 21.05 6.52
CA GLY A 42 -21.65 19.67 6.65
C GLY A 42 -22.82 18.71 6.94
N ARG A 43 -23.67 19.03 7.91
CA ARG A 43 -24.86 18.25 8.25
C ARG A 43 -25.82 18.09 7.07
N GLN A 44 -26.11 19.17 6.34
CA GLN A 44 -26.97 19.14 5.14
C GLN A 44 -26.39 18.28 4.03
N SER A 45 -25.06 18.37 3.78
CA SER A 45 -24.37 17.55 2.80
C SER A 45 -24.40 16.06 3.16
N LEU A 46 -24.22 15.74 4.44
CA LEU A 46 -24.36 14.38 4.95
C LEU A 46 -25.79 13.86 4.79
N GLN A 47 -26.79 14.64 5.17
CA GLN A 47 -28.21 14.31 4.98
C GLN A 47 -28.51 13.97 3.52
N SER A 48 -28.12 14.83 2.58
CA SER A 48 -28.30 14.59 1.14
C SER A 48 -27.62 13.30 0.66
N THR A 49 -26.45 12.96 1.24
CA THR A 49 -25.74 11.72 0.93
C THR A 49 -26.50 10.50 1.47
N LEU A 50 -27.00 10.57 2.71
CA LEU A 50 -27.77 9.50 3.33
C LEU A 50 -29.11 9.27 2.63
N GLU A 51 -29.82 10.33 2.22
CA GLU A 51 -31.05 10.24 1.42
C GLU A 51 -30.83 9.51 0.09
N LYS A 52 -29.72 9.80 -0.62
CA LYS A 52 -29.34 9.06 -1.83
C LYS A 52 -29.03 7.58 -1.58
N LEU A 53 -28.44 7.26 -0.42
CA LEU A 53 -28.15 5.88 -0.02
C LEU A 53 -29.44 5.14 0.37
N THR A 54 -30.39 5.81 1.04
CA THR A 54 -31.73 5.30 1.37
C THR A 54 -32.52 5.00 0.09
N ALA A 55 -32.51 5.92 -0.87
CA ALA A 55 -33.14 5.70 -2.19
C ALA A 55 -32.54 4.51 -2.96
N LYS A 56 -31.29 4.12 -2.66
CA LYS A 56 -30.62 2.91 -3.18
C LYS A 56 -30.82 1.66 -2.29
N GLY A 57 -31.66 1.74 -1.27
CA GLY A 57 -31.98 0.63 -0.36
C GLY A 57 -30.85 0.25 0.61
N LYS A 58 -29.90 1.17 0.88
CA LYS A 58 -28.83 0.94 1.86
C LYS A 58 -29.25 1.20 3.29
N PHE A 59 -30.25 2.04 3.48
CA PHE A 59 -30.90 2.37 4.77
C PHE A 59 -32.40 2.38 4.59
N THR A 60 -33.14 2.18 5.69
CA THR A 60 -34.58 2.47 5.76
C THR A 60 -34.79 3.94 6.11
N ASP A 61 -36.01 4.46 5.87
CA ASP A 61 -36.37 5.83 6.28
C ASP A 61 -36.26 6.03 7.80
N GLU A 62 -36.59 5.02 8.58
CA GLU A 62 -36.45 5.03 10.05
C GLU A 62 -34.98 5.17 10.45
N GLN A 63 -34.09 4.35 9.87
CA GLN A 63 -32.66 4.43 10.11
C GLN A 63 -32.09 5.80 9.73
N LEU A 64 -32.56 6.37 8.62
CA LEU A 64 -32.15 7.73 8.20
C LEU A 64 -32.54 8.77 9.26
N GLN A 65 -33.78 8.72 9.77
CA GLN A 65 -34.24 9.66 10.80
C GLN A 65 -33.48 9.46 12.11
N ASP A 66 -33.22 8.25 12.52
CA ASP A 66 -32.43 7.94 13.72
C ASP A 66 -31.01 8.53 13.62
N ILE A 67 -30.32 8.33 12.47
CA ILE A 67 -28.98 8.89 12.25
C ILE A 67 -29.01 10.40 12.33
N LEU A 68 -29.98 11.06 11.66
CA LEU A 68 -30.07 12.51 11.64
C LEU A 68 -30.45 13.12 13.00
N SER A 69 -31.23 12.40 13.81
CA SER A 69 -31.61 12.83 15.17
C SER A 69 -30.44 12.81 16.14
N ASN A 70 -29.43 12.00 15.87
CA ASN A 70 -28.20 11.93 16.65
C ASN A 70 -27.19 13.05 16.33
N LEU A 71 -27.46 13.91 15.34
CA LEU A 71 -26.56 15.00 14.93
C LEU A 71 -27.06 16.35 15.39
N THR A 72 -26.33 17.00 16.28
CA THR A 72 -26.64 18.34 16.80
C THR A 72 -25.57 19.33 16.38
N VAL A 73 -25.98 20.39 15.68
CA VAL A 73 -25.09 21.51 15.29
C VAL A 73 -25.00 22.52 16.41
N LEU A 74 -23.77 22.88 16.78
CA LEU A 74 -23.49 23.87 17.83
C LEU A 74 -23.05 25.21 17.22
N GLN A 75 -23.33 26.29 17.93
CA GLN A 75 -22.91 27.64 17.51
C GLN A 75 -21.65 28.11 18.23
N GLU A 76 -21.40 27.59 19.42
CA GLU A 76 -20.25 27.97 20.26
C GLU A 76 -19.51 26.74 20.77
N LEU A 77 -18.19 26.85 20.87
CA LEU A 77 -17.33 25.78 21.35
C LEU A 77 -17.69 25.36 22.80
N SER A 78 -18.10 26.29 23.64
CA SER A 78 -18.52 26.02 25.03
C SER A 78 -19.65 24.98 25.16
N GLN A 79 -20.45 24.78 24.10
CA GLN A 79 -21.58 23.85 24.10
C GLN A 79 -21.14 22.35 24.04
N ILE A 80 -19.84 22.06 23.83
CA ILE A 80 -19.33 20.67 23.84
C ILE A 80 -19.06 20.15 25.26
N ALA A 81 -19.27 20.93 26.29
CA ALA A 81 -18.89 20.61 27.69
C ALA A 81 -19.44 19.25 28.20
N THR A 82 -20.49 18.72 27.59
CA THR A 82 -21.10 17.42 27.94
C THR A 82 -20.52 16.24 27.15
N ALA A 83 -19.58 16.46 26.24
CA ALA A 83 -18.99 15.41 25.45
C ALA A 83 -18.04 14.54 26.31
N GLU A 84 -18.16 13.22 26.18
CA GLU A 84 -17.26 12.25 26.82
C GLU A 84 -15.97 12.09 26.02
N ILE A 85 -16.05 12.29 24.70
CA ILE A 85 -14.89 12.29 23.78
C ILE A 85 -15.03 13.46 22.82
N VAL A 86 -13.95 14.19 22.60
CA VAL A 86 -13.84 15.19 21.52
C VAL A 86 -12.92 14.64 20.44
N VAL A 87 -13.38 14.60 19.20
CA VAL A 87 -12.56 14.20 18.04
C VAL A 87 -12.30 15.43 17.17
N GLU A 88 -11.05 15.82 17.07
CA GLU A 88 -10.59 16.93 16.24
C GLU A 88 -10.24 16.43 14.83
N ALA A 89 -10.77 17.11 13.80
CA ALA A 89 -10.53 16.87 12.39
C ALA A 89 -10.41 18.19 11.59
N ILE A 90 -9.59 19.12 12.12
CA ILE A 90 -9.33 20.43 11.50
C ILE A 90 -8.10 20.37 10.57
N ILE A 91 -7.65 21.56 10.11
CA ILE A 91 -6.46 21.68 9.25
C ILE A 91 -5.21 21.07 9.91
N GLU A 92 -4.37 20.43 9.09
CA GLU A 92 -3.15 19.73 9.52
C GLU A 92 -2.02 20.74 9.78
N ASN A 93 -2.09 21.43 10.94
CA ASN A 93 -1.12 22.40 11.41
C ASN A 93 -0.92 22.24 12.92
N LEU A 94 0.32 21.98 13.33
CA LEU A 94 0.64 21.66 14.72
C LEU A 94 0.26 22.80 15.69
N ASP A 95 0.60 24.04 15.36
CA ASP A 95 0.36 25.19 16.25
C ASP A 95 -1.14 25.46 16.43
N ILE A 96 -1.92 25.34 15.34
CA ILE A 96 -3.37 25.49 15.39
C ILE A 96 -4.01 24.37 16.22
N LYS A 97 -3.52 23.12 16.08
CA LYS A 97 -4.03 22.00 16.88
C LYS A 97 -3.67 22.17 18.36
N LYS A 98 -2.47 22.59 18.71
CA LYS A 98 -2.05 22.88 20.09
C LYS A 98 -2.95 23.95 20.72
N GLN A 99 -3.19 25.06 20.01
CA GLN A 99 -4.07 26.13 20.49
C GLN A 99 -5.51 25.63 20.72
N LEU A 100 -6.02 24.80 19.80
CA LEU A 100 -7.35 24.21 19.96
C LEU A 100 -7.39 23.28 21.19
N PHE A 101 -6.41 22.40 21.38
CA PHE A 101 -6.39 21.46 22.50
C PHE A 101 -6.35 22.19 23.84
N ALA A 102 -5.56 23.24 23.98
CA ALA A 102 -5.56 24.10 25.15
C ALA A 102 -6.93 24.78 25.41
N GLN A 103 -7.62 25.21 24.33
CA GLN A 103 -8.98 25.76 24.45
C GLN A 103 -9.99 24.69 24.89
N LEU A 104 -9.88 23.46 24.33
CA LEU A 104 -10.77 22.35 24.67
C LEU A 104 -10.67 21.98 26.14
N GLU A 105 -9.46 21.97 26.71
CA GLU A 105 -9.25 21.68 28.14
C GLU A 105 -9.98 22.67 29.05
N GLY A 106 -10.11 23.92 28.63
CA GLY A 106 -10.86 24.95 29.37
C GLY A 106 -12.40 24.81 29.29
N VAL A 107 -12.89 23.95 28.38
CA VAL A 107 -14.33 23.79 28.12
C VAL A 107 -14.88 22.47 28.67
N VAL A 108 -14.14 21.37 28.49
CA VAL A 108 -14.60 20.02 28.84
C VAL A 108 -14.10 19.60 30.23
N THR A 109 -14.71 18.55 30.79
CA THR A 109 -14.30 18.00 32.08
C THR A 109 -12.93 17.28 31.99
N ALA A 110 -12.27 17.09 33.12
CA ALA A 110 -10.97 16.39 33.19
C ALA A 110 -11.04 14.92 32.69
N ASP A 111 -12.20 14.29 32.77
CA ASP A 111 -12.41 12.91 32.33
C ASP A 111 -12.67 12.78 30.83
N THR A 112 -12.90 13.90 30.12
CA THR A 112 -13.17 13.89 28.67
C THR A 112 -11.91 13.55 27.90
N ILE A 113 -11.98 12.54 27.02
CA ILE A 113 -10.87 12.15 26.13
C ILE A 113 -10.79 13.16 24.98
N LEU A 114 -9.57 13.63 24.70
CA LEU A 114 -9.28 14.50 23.56
C LEU A 114 -8.56 13.69 22.48
N ALA A 115 -9.21 13.49 21.33
CA ALA A 115 -8.70 12.68 20.24
C ALA A 115 -8.40 13.55 19.02
N THR A 116 -7.29 13.31 18.34
CA THR A 116 -6.93 13.99 17.08
C THR A 116 -6.99 13.00 15.90
N ASN A 117 -7.56 13.45 14.78
CA ASN A 117 -7.56 12.69 13.53
C ASN A 117 -6.35 13.05 12.64
N THR A 118 -5.26 13.53 13.21
CA THR A 118 -4.03 13.83 12.46
C THR A 118 -3.52 12.60 11.72
N SER A 119 -2.99 12.81 10.51
CA SER A 119 -2.39 11.74 9.69
C SER A 119 -0.86 11.74 9.72
N SER A 120 -0.24 12.82 10.20
CA SER A 120 1.19 13.06 10.02
C SER A 120 1.89 13.77 11.18
N LEU A 121 1.12 14.41 12.06
CA LEU A 121 1.67 15.12 13.22
C LEU A 121 1.79 14.17 14.41
N SER A 122 2.83 14.39 15.24
CA SER A 122 2.99 13.62 16.47
C SER A 122 1.88 13.97 17.48
N VAL A 123 1.20 12.94 17.97
CA VAL A 123 0.19 13.05 19.04
C VAL A 123 0.82 13.60 20.29
N THR A 124 2.03 13.16 20.62
CA THR A 124 2.84 13.68 21.75
C THR A 124 3.08 15.18 21.62
N ALA A 125 3.40 15.65 20.39
CA ALA A 125 3.64 17.07 20.16
C ALA A 125 2.34 17.91 20.30
N ILE A 126 1.19 17.37 19.89
CA ILE A 126 -0.12 18.03 20.08
C ILE A 126 -0.45 18.13 21.57
N ALA A 127 -0.20 17.05 22.32
CA ALA A 127 -0.49 16.96 23.74
C ALA A 127 0.50 17.72 24.65
N ALA A 128 1.65 18.17 24.11
CA ALA A 128 2.76 18.69 24.93
C ALA A 128 2.42 19.94 25.73
N ASP A 129 1.46 20.75 25.26
CA ASP A 129 1.04 22.00 25.90
C ASP A 129 -0.31 21.83 26.66
N CYS A 130 -0.82 20.60 26.79
CA CYS A 130 -2.02 20.29 27.57
C CYS A 130 -1.70 20.16 29.05
N ASP A 131 -2.63 20.58 29.92
CA ASP A 131 -2.55 20.39 31.37
C ASP A 131 -2.73 18.90 31.75
N TYR A 132 -3.50 18.13 30.94
CA TYR A 132 -3.80 16.71 31.15
C TYR A 132 -3.46 15.89 29.91
N PRO A 133 -2.16 15.76 29.53
CA PRO A 133 -1.74 15.07 28.31
C PRO A 133 -2.05 13.56 28.32
N GLU A 134 -2.32 12.97 29.52
CA GLU A 134 -2.64 11.56 29.69
C GLU A 134 -3.99 11.15 29.11
N ARG A 135 -4.89 12.11 28.82
CA ARG A 135 -6.18 11.88 28.16
C ARG A 135 -6.20 12.18 26.67
N VAL A 136 -5.03 12.54 26.11
CA VAL A 136 -4.90 12.87 24.68
C VAL A 136 -4.40 11.65 23.90
N ALA A 137 -5.05 11.34 22.77
CA ALA A 137 -4.65 10.26 21.86
C ALA A 137 -4.93 10.60 20.41
N GLY A 138 -4.29 9.93 19.47
CA GLY A 138 -4.67 9.89 18.07
C GLY A 138 -5.83 8.93 17.83
N PHE A 139 -6.76 9.33 16.97
CA PHE A 139 -7.88 8.50 16.51
C PHE A 139 -8.05 8.73 15.02
N HIS A 140 -7.14 8.09 14.26
CA HIS A 140 -6.89 8.39 12.86
C HIS A 140 -7.72 7.52 11.93
N PHE A 141 -8.72 8.11 11.29
CA PHE A 141 -9.58 7.49 10.29
C PHE A 141 -9.08 7.73 8.87
N PHE A 142 -9.55 6.93 7.92
CA PHE A 142 -9.18 6.98 6.52
C PHE A 142 -10.36 7.37 5.62
N ASN A 143 -10.09 8.17 4.59
CA ASN A 143 -11.10 8.61 3.63
C ASN A 143 -11.36 7.55 2.54
N PRO A 144 -12.61 7.19 2.24
CA PRO A 144 -13.87 7.61 2.87
C PRO A 144 -14.17 6.84 4.17
N VAL A 145 -14.37 7.56 5.28
CA VAL A 145 -14.53 6.97 6.62
C VAL A 145 -15.57 5.83 6.68
N PRO A 146 -16.78 5.95 6.09
CA PRO A 146 -17.77 4.87 6.18
C PRO A 146 -17.36 3.58 5.44
N LEU A 147 -16.42 3.65 4.49
CA LEU A 147 -15.98 2.52 3.67
C LEU A 147 -14.69 1.88 4.18
N MET A 148 -13.81 2.70 4.74
CA MET A 148 -12.50 2.25 5.26
C MET A 148 -12.67 1.76 6.70
N LYS A 149 -12.88 0.45 6.86
CA LYS A 149 -13.27 -0.19 8.14
C LYS A 149 -12.14 -0.33 9.14
N ILE A 150 -11.24 0.65 9.19
CA ILE A 150 -10.10 0.68 10.09
C ILE A 150 -9.92 2.08 10.70
N VAL A 151 -9.40 2.12 11.91
CA VAL A 151 -8.96 3.34 12.59
C VAL A 151 -7.70 3.03 13.41
N GLU A 152 -6.70 3.89 13.33
CA GLU A 152 -5.50 3.79 14.17
C GLU A 152 -5.74 4.53 15.49
N VAL A 153 -5.48 3.85 16.61
CA VAL A 153 -5.48 4.41 17.96
C VAL A 153 -4.02 4.64 18.36
N ILE A 154 -3.63 5.89 18.53
CA ILE A 154 -2.23 6.28 18.69
C ILE A 154 -2.04 6.92 20.06
N PRO A 155 -1.53 6.20 21.08
CA PRO A 155 -1.12 6.80 22.33
C PRO A 155 0.10 7.71 22.12
N GLY A 156 0.06 8.94 22.61
CA GLY A 156 1.26 9.75 22.83
C GLY A 156 2.07 9.22 24.03
N LEU A 157 3.20 9.84 24.32
CA LEU A 157 4.10 9.39 25.39
C LEU A 157 3.44 9.37 26.78
N SER A 158 2.49 10.25 27.04
CA SER A 158 1.80 10.37 28.35
C SER A 158 0.43 9.69 28.38
N THR A 159 -0.10 9.24 27.26
CA THR A 159 -1.47 8.70 27.15
C THR A 159 -1.67 7.48 28.05
N GLN A 160 -2.73 7.51 28.86
CA GLN A 160 -3.10 6.38 29.72
C GLN A 160 -3.66 5.22 28.90
N GLN A 161 -3.41 3.97 29.33
CA GLN A 161 -3.93 2.78 28.66
C GLN A 161 -5.45 2.75 28.61
N SER A 162 -6.13 3.25 29.64
CA SER A 162 -7.59 3.35 29.68
C SER A 162 -8.18 4.19 28.52
N VAL A 163 -7.47 5.21 28.06
CA VAL A 163 -7.86 6.03 26.89
C VAL A 163 -7.79 5.19 25.61
N VAL A 164 -6.72 4.40 25.46
CA VAL A 164 -6.55 3.49 24.31
C VAL A 164 -7.67 2.45 24.28
N ASP A 165 -8.00 1.88 25.44
CA ASP A 165 -9.04 0.87 25.57
C ASP A 165 -10.41 1.45 25.20
N VAL A 166 -10.76 2.64 25.71
CA VAL A 166 -12.04 3.33 25.40
C VAL A 166 -12.14 3.66 23.92
N LEU A 167 -11.09 4.19 23.29
CA LEU A 167 -11.09 4.51 21.85
C LEU A 167 -11.19 3.24 20.98
N SER A 168 -10.53 2.15 21.39
CA SER A 168 -10.63 0.86 20.71
C SER A 168 -12.03 0.26 20.77
N ASP A 169 -12.68 0.34 21.93
CA ASP A 169 -14.08 -0.10 22.11
C ASP A 169 -15.04 0.79 21.31
N LEU A 170 -14.81 2.12 21.27
CA LEU A 170 -15.58 3.06 20.46
C LEU A 170 -15.46 2.72 18.97
N ALA A 171 -14.25 2.47 18.48
CA ALA A 171 -14.00 2.06 17.09
C ALA A 171 -14.84 0.82 16.73
N LYS A 172 -14.80 -0.21 17.58
CA LYS A 172 -15.57 -1.44 17.40
C LYS A 172 -17.07 -1.18 17.37
N ARG A 173 -17.59 -0.35 18.28
CA ARG A 173 -19.00 0.05 18.31
C ARG A 173 -19.41 0.80 17.03
N MET A 174 -18.51 1.62 16.47
CA MET A 174 -18.70 2.33 15.21
C MET A 174 -18.52 1.43 13.98
N GLY A 175 -18.32 0.11 14.15
CA GLY A 175 -18.16 -0.87 13.08
C GLY A 175 -16.81 -0.79 12.37
N HIS A 176 -15.77 -0.34 13.06
CA HIS A 176 -14.39 -0.26 12.60
C HIS A 176 -13.46 -1.12 13.44
N LEU A 177 -12.40 -1.61 12.83
CA LEU A 177 -11.32 -2.28 13.55
C LEU A 177 -10.35 -1.21 14.08
N GLY A 178 -10.24 -1.10 15.41
CA GLY A 178 -9.21 -0.30 16.05
C GLY A 178 -7.89 -1.06 16.07
N VAL A 179 -6.83 -0.49 15.50
CA VAL A 179 -5.46 -1.00 15.59
C VAL A 179 -4.61 -0.03 16.40
N VAL A 180 -3.79 -0.57 17.29
CA VAL A 180 -2.97 0.27 18.17
C VAL A 180 -1.59 0.45 17.56
N ALA A 181 -1.16 1.72 17.41
CA ALA A 181 0.13 2.10 16.87
C ALA A 181 0.85 3.08 17.79
N LYS A 182 2.17 2.96 17.93
CA LYS A 182 2.96 4.01 18.58
C LYS A 182 2.92 5.31 17.79
N ASP A 183 3.08 6.44 18.49
CA ASP A 183 3.23 7.77 17.91
C ASP A 183 4.57 7.87 17.15
N THR A 184 4.59 7.33 15.94
CA THR A 184 5.74 7.34 15.03
C THR A 184 5.33 7.90 13.67
N PRO A 185 6.27 8.44 12.87
CA PRO A 185 5.94 9.07 11.59
C PRO A 185 5.18 8.14 10.65
N GLY A 186 3.93 8.52 10.32
CA GLY A 186 3.05 7.76 9.43
C GLY A 186 2.35 6.56 10.08
N PHE A 187 2.48 6.39 11.40
CA PHE A 187 1.86 5.33 12.21
C PHE A 187 2.05 3.94 11.60
N ILE A 188 0.98 3.22 11.20
CA ILE A 188 1.11 1.92 10.50
C ILE A 188 0.81 2.08 9.00
N VAL A 189 -0.35 2.66 8.65
CA VAL A 189 -0.85 2.64 7.25
C VAL A 189 0.01 3.49 6.34
N ASN A 190 0.27 4.76 6.71
CA ASN A 190 1.10 5.65 5.91
C ASN A 190 2.56 5.21 5.92
N HIS A 191 3.04 4.63 7.00
CA HIS A 191 4.39 4.06 7.10
C HIS A 191 4.51 2.80 6.23
N GLY A 192 3.64 1.80 6.45
CA GLY A 192 3.65 0.52 5.69
C GLY A 192 3.43 0.69 4.19
N GLY A 193 2.66 1.71 3.80
CA GLY A 193 2.42 2.03 2.39
C GLY A 193 3.61 2.67 1.65
N ARG A 194 4.67 3.09 2.34
CA ARG A 194 5.77 3.84 1.68
C ARG A 194 6.50 3.02 0.65
N ALA A 195 6.80 1.75 0.93
CA ALA A 195 7.56 0.90 0.04
C ALA A 195 6.91 0.78 -1.36
N TYR A 196 5.59 0.70 -1.43
CA TYR A 196 4.86 0.51 -2.68
C TYR A 196 5.14 1.63 -3.70
N GLY A 197 4.89 2.88 -3.31
CA GLY A 197 5.12 4.02 -4.20
C GLY A 197 6.58 4.37 -4.40
N THR A 198 7.40 4.36 -3.33
CA THR A 198 8.80 4.80 -3.44
C THR A 198 9.66 3.81 -4.20
N GLU A 199 9.40 2.49 -4.10
CA GLU A 199 10.15 1.50 -4.88
C GLU A 199 9.73 1.51 -6.35
N ALA A 200 8.43 1.63 -6.64
CA ALA A 200 7.94 1.78 -8.02
C ALA A 200 8.54 3.03 -8.71
N LEU A 201 8.60 4.16 -8.01
CA LEU A 201 9.24 5.38 -8.51
C LEU A 201 10.74 5.19 -8.78
N LYS A 202 11.44 4.42 -7.93
CA LYS A 202 12.85 4.09 -8.13
C LYS A 202 13.03 3.23 -9.38
N ILE A 203 12.22 2.18 -9.55
CA ILE A 203 12.22 1.31 -10.74
C ILE A 203 11.98 2.12 -12.03
N LEU A 204 11.00 3.03 -12.01
CA LEU A 204 10.74 3.94 -13.12
C LEU A 204 11.93 4.86 -13.40
N GLY A 205 12.54 5.42 -12.36
CA GLY A 205 13.71 6.29 -12.48
C GLY A 205 14.96 5.58 -12.99
N GLU A 206 15.07 4.28 -12.80
CA GLU A 206 16.12 3.42 -13.35
C GLU A 206 15.88 3.05 -14.83
N GLY A 207 14.72 3.38 -15.38
CA GLY A 207 14.40 3.08 -16.78
C GLY A 207 14.15 1.60 -17.05
N VAL A 208 13.76 0.84 -16.03
CA VAL A 208 13.52 -0.60 -16.13
C VAL A 208 12.36 -0.90 -17.08
N THR A 209 11.28 -0.13 -16.98
CA THR A 209 10.11 -0.19 -17.87
C THR A 209 9.25 1.06 -17.68
N THR A 210 8.12 1.18 -18.41
CA THR A 210 7.19 2.30 -18.29
C THR A 210 6.34 2.22 -17.01
N PHE A 211 5.75 3.33 -16.60
CA PHE A 211 4.88 3.37 -15.42
C PHE A 211 3.61 2.54 -15.63
N GLU A 212 3.08 2.46 -16.86
CA GLU A 212 1.95 1.62 -17.22
C GLU A 212 2.26 0.14 -17.00
N ASN A 213 3.44 -0.30 -17.43
CA ASN A 213 3.89 -1.68 -17.26
C ASN A 213 4.12 -2.02 -15.78
N ILE A 214 4.69 -1.09 -15.00
CA ILE A 214 4.86 -1.31 -13.55
C ILE A 214 3.47 -1.48 -12.90
N ASP A 215 2.52 -0.61 -13.24
CA ASP A 215 1.15 -0.70 -12.73
C ASP A 215 0.49 -2.03 -13.14
N GLN A 216 0.65 -2.47 -14.38
CA GLN A 216 0.11 -3.73 -14.89
C GLN A 216 0.73 -4.94 -14.17
N ILE A 217 2.06 -5.02 -14.08
CA ILE A 217 2.76 -6.12 -13.40
C ILE A 217 2.29 -6.25 -11.95
N LEU A 218 2.14 -5.14 -11.24
CA LEU A 218 1.73 -5.17 -9.84
C LEU A 218 0.24 -5.46 -9.66
N ARG A 219 -0.62 -4.98 -10.55
CA ARG A 219 -2.04 -5.26 -10.54
C ARG A 219 -2.35 -6.72 -10.91
N GLU A 220 -1.88 -7.14 -12.08
CA GLU A 220 -2.24 -8.42 -12.69
C GLU A 220 -1.33 -9.57 -12.22
N GLY A 221 -0.08 -9.28 -11.90
CA GLY A 221 0.88 -10.26 -11.36
C GLY A 221 0.80 -10.39 -9.84
N ALA A 222 0.99 -9.29 -9.09
CA ALA A 222 1.03 -9.33 -7.63
C ALA A 222 -0.35 -9.21 -6.96
N GLY A 223 -1.42 -8.85 -7.70
CA GLY A 223 -2.79 -8.84 -7.22
C GLY A 223 -3.21 -7.56 -6.47
N PHE A 224 -2.49 -6.46 -6.62
CA PHE A 224 -2.93 -5.16 -6.12
C PHE A 224 -4.18 -4.69 -6.88
N ARG A 225 -5.07 -4.01 -6.20
CA ARG A 225 -6.29 -3.45 -6.83
C ARG A 225 -5.97 -2.33 -7.81
N MET A 226 -4.90 -1.60 -7.57
CA MET A 226 -4.49 -0.42 -8.32
C MET A 226 -2.96 -0.39 -8.37
N GLY A 227 -2.41 0.00 -9.51
CA GLY A 227 -0.98 0.21 -9.63
C GLY A 227 -0.49 1.42 -8.82
N PRO A 228 0.80 1.51 -8.50
CA PRO A 228 1.35 2.59 -7.68
C PRO A 228 1.18 3.97 -8.31
N PHE A 229 1.25 4.09 -9.63
CA PHE A 229 1.11 5.37 -10.33
C PHE A 229 -0.36 5.78 -10.48
N GLU A 230 -1.26 4.81 -10.68
CA GLU A 230 -2.71 5.04 -10.58
C GLU A 230 -3.10 5.52 -9.18
N LEU A 231 -2.49 4.95 -8.14
CA LEU A 231 -2.74 5.33 -6.75
C LEU A 231 -2.21 6.75 -6.46
N LEU A 232 -1.02 7.10 -6.93
CA LEU A 232 -0.46 8.44 -6.80
C LEU A 232 -1.33 9.50 -7.48
N ASP A 233 -1.88 9.20 -8.66
CA ASP A 233 -2.80 10.09 -9.38
C ASP A 233 -4.16 10.20 -8.69
N LEU A 234 -4.65 9.13 -8.07
CA LEU A 234 -5.91 9.14 -7.31
C LEU A 234 -5.81 9.98 -6.04
N THR A 235 -4.75 9.78 -5.26
CA THR A 235 -4.53 10.51 -4.00
C THR A 235 -4.12 11.96 -4.23
N GLY A 236 -3.47 12.22 -5.35
CA GLY A 236 -2.92 13.51 -5.72
C GLY A 236 -1.48 13.69 -5.24
N ILE A 237 -0.62 14.16 -6.15
CA ILE A 237 0.81 14.38 -5.88
C ILE A 237 1.04 15.44 -4.81
N ASP A 238 0.16 16.44 -4.70
CA ASP A 238 0.20 17.48 -3.66
C ASP A 238 -0.15 16.97 -2.25
N VAL A 239 -0.72 15.79 -2.15
CA VAL A 239 -0.92 15.07 -0.88
C VAL A 239 0.21 14.05 -0.68
N SER A 240 0.46 13.20 -1.68
CA SER A 240 1.37 12.06 -1.57
C SER A 240 2.83 12.49 -1.40
N HIS A 241 3.30 13.50 -2.14
CA HIS A 241 4.70 13.94 -2.09
C HIS A 241 5.08 14.58 -0.75
N PRO A 242 4.31 15.55 -0.18
CA PRO A 242 4.60 16.08 1.15
C PRO A 242 4.61 15.02 2.25
N VAL A 243 3.74 14.01 2.19
CA VAL A 243 3.74 12.89 3.14
C VAL A 243 5.01 12.05 3.01
N MET A 244 5.49 11.78 1.78
CA MET A 244 6.77 11.09 1.57
C MET A 244 7.95 11.88 2.16
N GLU A 245 8.03 13.19 1.90
CA GLU A 245 9.09 14.05 2.44
C GLU A 245 9.00 14.14 3.97
N SER A 246 7.81 14.28 4.53
CA SER A 246 7.58 14.35 5.97
C SER A 246 8.09 13.09 6.69
N ILE A 247 7.69 11.89 6.22
CA ILE A 247 8.13 10.63 6.81
C ILE A 247 9.65 10.47 6.68
N TYR A 248 10.22 10.76 5.51
CA TYR A 248 11.66 10.68 5.27
C TYR A 248 12.46 11.60 6.21
N ASN A 249 12.01 12.83 6.39
CA ASN A 249 12.67 13.81 7.27
C ASN A 249 12.53 13.42 8.75
N GLN A 250 11.35 12.97 9.16
CA GLN A 250 11.11 12.58 10.56
C GLN A 250 11.84 11.29 10.96
N PHE A 251 12.12 10.38 10.00
CA PHE A 251 13.01 9.24 10.21
C PHE A 251 14.49 9.56 9.98
N TYR A 252 14.88 10.83 10.06
CA TYR A 252 16.27 11.30 9.92
C TYR A 252 16.96 10.76 8.67
N HIS A 253 16.24 10.78 7.55
CA HIS A 253 16.73 10.40 6.23
C HIS A 253 17.05 8.89 6.07
N GLU A 254 16.32 8.02 6.77
CA GLU A 254 16.42 6.57 6.54
C GLU A 254 16.18 6.25 5.06
N ALA A 255 17.11 5.54 4.44
CA ALA A 255 17.14 5.29 3.00
C ALA A 255 15.86 4.59 2.47
N ARG A 256 15.20 3.78 3.30
CA ARG A 256 13.95 3.07 2.94
C ARG A 256 12.80 3.99 2.60
N TYR A 257 12.77 5.20 3.17
CA TYR A 257 11.69 6.17 2.99
C TYR A 257 12.04 7.27 1.98
N ARG A 258 13.23 7.20 1.34
CA ARG A 258 13.70 8.25 0.43
C ARG A 258 12.70 8.47 -0.70
N PRO A 259 12.13 9.69 -0.84
CA PRO A 259 11.27 10.05 -1.96
C PRO A 259 12.07 10.14 -3.25
N HIS A 260 11.37 10.10 -4.39
CA HIS A 260 11.98 10.25 -5.70
C HIS A 260 11.81 11.67 -6.24
N PRO A 261 12.82 12.27 -6.90
CA PRO A 261 12.76 13.64 -7.43
C PRO A 261 11.60 13.89 -8.41
N LEU A 262 11.16 12.86 -9.13
CA LEU A 262 10.08 12.95 -10.11
C LEU A 262 8.78 13.51 -9.53
N THR A 263 8.37 13.03 -8.34
CA THR A 263 7.13 13.50 -7.71
C THR A 263 7.21 14.96 -7.27
N ARG A 264 8.41 15.47 -6.91
CA ARG A 264 8.63 16.89 -6.68
C ARG A 264 8.49 17.72 -7.96
N GLN A 265 9.07 17.22 -9.08
CA GLN A 265 8.93 17.87 -10.37
C GLN A 265 7.45 17.94 -10.81
N MET A 266 6.70 16.84 -10.62
CA MET A 266 5.26 16.80 -10.91
C MET A 266 4.47 17.78 -10.05
N LEU A 267 4.79 17.88 -8.75
CA LEU A 267 4.18 18.85 -7.85
C LEU A 267 4.38 20.29 -8.34
N VAL A 268 5.63 20.68 -8.62
CA VAL A 268 5.98 22.01 -9.14
C VAL A 268 5.35 22.25 -10.51
N GLY A 269 5.33 21.23 -11.37
CA GLY A 269 4.70 21.25 -12.70
C GLY A 269 3.18 21.17 -12.69
N LYS A 270 2.54 21.15 -11.49
CA LYS A 270 1.08 21.06 -11.30
C LYS A 270 0.43 19.84 -11.97
N LYS A 271 1.19 18.77 -12.20
CA LYS A 271 0.69 17.47 -12.64
C LYS A 271 0.26 16.67 -11.41
N LEU A 272 -0.90 17.03 -10.87
CA LEU A 272 -1.34 16.57 -9.55
C LEU A 272 -2.20 15.29 -9.60
N GLY A 273 -2.42 14.73 -10.77
CA GLY A 273 -3.20 13.52 -10.95
C GLY A 273 -4.65 13.78 -11.39
N ARG A 274 -5.53 12.85 -11.05
CA ARG A 274 -6.91 12.77 -11.52
C ARG A 274 -7.73 14.05 -11.30
N LYS A 275 -7.54 14.75 -10.21
CA LYS A 275 -8.30 15.97 -9.85
C LYS A 275 -8.05 17.17 -10.75
N VAL A 276 -6.92 17.20 -11.46
CA VAL A 276 -6.57 18.24 -12.43
C VAL A 276 -6.55 17.72 -13.88
N GLY A 277 -6.96 16.46 -14.09
CA GLY A 277 -6.98 15.82 -15.40
C GLY A 277 -5.60 15.36 -15.91
N ALA A 278 -4.52 15.60 -15.17
CA ALA A 278 -3.16 15.27 -15.59
C ALA A 278 -2.27 14.87 -14.40
N GLY A 279 -1.66 13.72 -14.49
CA GLY A 279 -0.68 13.15 -13.57
C GLY A 279 0.32 12.29 -14.32
N PHE A 280 0.55 11.07 -13.87
CA PHE A 280 1.18 10.01 -14.65
C PHE A 280 0.32 9.66 -15.86
N TYR A 281 -0.99 9.57 -15.64
CA TYR A 281 -1.99 9.37 -16.68
C TYR A 281 -2.73 10.66 -17.02
N HIS A 282 -3.46 10.63 -18.14
CA HIS A 282 -4.41 11.66 -18.52
C HIS A 282 -5.83 11.24 -18.15
N TYR A 283 -6.65 12.20 -17.74
CA TYR A 283 -8.02 11.95 -17.28
C TYR A 283 -8.98 12.95 -17.91
N GLU A 284 -10.14 12.45 -18.37
CA GLU A 284 -11.29 13.28 -18.75
C GLU A 284 -12.51 12.86 -17.92
N ASN A 285 -13.22 13.82 -17.38
CA ASN A 285 -14.38 13.59 -16.51
C ASN A 285 -14.09 12.58 -15.38
N GLY A 286 -12.84 12.59 -14.88
CA GLY A 286 -12.38 11.69 -13.85
C GLY A 286 -12.14 10.23 -14.30
N GLN A 287 -12.24 9.93 -15.59
CA GLN A 287 -11.89 8.63 -16.17
C GLN A 287 -10.51 8.69 -16.80
N LYS A 288 -9.72 7.63 -16.58
CA LYS A 288 -8.41 7.48 -17.21
C LYS A 288 -8.59 7.29 -18.72
N LEU A 289 -7.90 8.12 -19.50
CA LEU A 289 -7.83 7.94 -20.94
C LEU A 289 -6.94 6.74 -21.27
N SER A 290 -7.42 5.84 -22.13
CA SER A 290 -6.60 4.74 -22.64
C SER A 290 -5.56 5.32 -23.59
N THR A 291 -4.30 5.24 -23.22
CA THR A 291 -3.19 5.45 -24.16
C THR A 291 -2.81 4.06 -24.67
N ALA A 292 -3.08 3.78 -25.94
CA ALA A 292 -2.42 2.66 -26.60
C ALA A 292 -0.91 2.95 -26.54
N THR A 293 -0.17 2.17 -25.76
CA THR A 293 1.26 2.39 -25.60
C THR A 293 1.97 1.94 -26.88
N ALA A 294 3.00 2.68 -27.30
CA ALA A 294 3.87 2.24 -28.41
C ALA A 294 4.47 0.84 -28.17
N GLN A 295 4.44 0.38 -26.93
CA GLN A 295 4.95 -0.92 -26.49
C GLN A 295 3.98 -2.07 -26.74
N ASP A 296 2.64 -1.82 -26.76
CA ASP A 296 1.66 -2.83 -27.20
C ASP A 296 1.91 -3.19 -28.66
N GLN A 297 2.25 -2.19 -29.50
CA GLN A 297 2.59 -2.41 -30.92
C GLN A 297 3.96 -3.10 -31.10
N SER A 298 4.94 -2.81 -30.23
CA SER A 298 6.26 -3.46 -30.30
C SER A 298 6.24 -4.90 -29.77
N SER A 299 5.38 -5.18 -28.81
CA SER A 299 5.21 -6.52 -28.21
C SER A 299 4.49 -7.49 -29.17
N GLU A 300 3.48 -7.01 -29.90
CA GLU A 300 2.82 -7.79 -30.97
C GLU A 300 3.78 -8.11 -32.12
N ALA A 301 4.71 -7.21 -32.44
CA ALA A 301 5.73 -7.43 -33.46
C ALA A 301 6.79 -8.48 -33.06
N LEU A 302 6.92 -8.79 -31.76
CA LEU A 302 7.84 -9.82 -31.24
C LEU A 302 7.23 -11.24 -31.31
N ILE A 303 5.92 -11.37 -31.49
CA ILE A 303 5.27 -12.66 -31.75
C ILE A 303 5.65 -13.05 -33.18
N SER A 304 6.70 -13.82 -33.33
CA SER A 304 7.20 -14.31 -34.60
C SER A 304 7.01 -15.84 -34.67
N ASP A 305 7.02 -16.39 -35.90
CA ASP A 305 7.11 -17.85 -36.14
C ASP A 305 8.49 -18.43 -35.75
N ALA A 306 9.09 -17.88 -34.65
CA ALA A 306 10.39 -18.30 -34.16
C ALA A 306 10.33 -19.78 -33.76
N VAL A 307 11.07 -20.61 -34.47
CA VAL A 307 11.18 -22.03 -34.17
C VAL A 307 11.92 -22.20 -32.85
N ILE A 308 11.26 -22.80 -31.87
CA ILE A 308 11.85 -23.13 -30.58
C ILE A 308 12.34 -24.57 -30.65
N THR A 309 13.66 -24.76 -30.69
CA THR A 309 14.30 -26.09 -30.79
C THR A 309 14.21 -26.83 -29.47
N SER A 310 14.65 -26.18 -28.39
CA SER A 310 14.62 -26.70 -27.01
C SER A 310 14.79 -25.57 -26.00
N VAL A 311 14.46 -25.83 -24.73
CA VAL A 311 14.61 -24.87 -23.63
C VAL A 311 15.40 -25.52 -22.50
N TRP A 312 16.49 -24.89 -22.10
CA TRP A 312 17.22 -25.23 -20.89
C TRP A 312 16.71 -24.39 -19.71
N VAL A 313 16.45 -24.99 -18.55
CA VAL A 313 15.84 -24.31 -17.41
C VAL A 313 16.78 -24.30 -16.20
N GLY A 314 17.14 -23.09 -15.75
CA GLY A 314 17.82 -22.81 -14.48
C GLY A 314 16.92 -22.04 -13.53
N ALA A 315 16.74 -22.51 -12.30
CA ALA A 315 15.94 -21.82 -11.28
C ALA A 315 16.61 -21.92 -9.91
N ASP A 316 16.39 -20.89 -9.07
CA ASP A 316 16.95 -20.86 -7.72
C ASP A 316 16.26 -21.87 -6.79
N LEU A 317 14.99 -22.14 -7.05
CA LEU A 317 14.18 -23.07 -6.28
C LEU A 317 13.76 -24.26 -7.14
N VAL A 318 13.77 -25.44 -6.55
CA VAL A 318 13.42 -26.70 -7.25
C VAL A 318 11.97 -26.69 -7.71
N GLU A 319 11.08 -26.16 -6.89
CA GLU A 319 9.66 -26.03 -7.21
C GLU A 319 9.42 -25.15 -8.44
N ASP A 320 10.17 -24.05 -8.59
CA ASP A 320 10.03 -23.16 -9.76
C ASP A 320 10.56 -23.84 -11.02
N LYS A 321 11.68 -24.56 -10.93
CA LYS A 321 12.19 -25.37 -12.04
C LYS A 321 11.15 -26.41 -12.49
N THR A 322 10.54 -27.09 -11.54
CA THR A 322 9.53 -28.11 -11.81
C THR A 322 8.33 -27.48 -12.52
N GLN A 323 7.79 -26.39 -12.00
CA GLN A 323 6.65 -25.68 -12.61
C GLN A 323 6.96 -25.20 -14.04
N LEU A 324 8.16 -24.66 -14.28
CA LEU A 324 8.57 -24.22 -15.61
C LEU A 324 8.70 -25.39 -16.58
N VAL A 325 9.35 -26.48 -16.16
CA VAL A 325 9.50 -27.68 -16.98
C VAL A 325 8.13 -28.31 -17.32
N ASP A 326 7.24 -28.43 -16.35
CA ASP A 326 5.90 -28.98 -16.57
C ASP A 326 5.08 -28.09 -17.50
N TYR A 327 5.15 -26.75 -17.33
CA TYR A 327 4.53 -25.81 -18.23
C TYR A 327 5.04 -25.97 -19.66
N LEU A 328 6.35 -25.96 -19.87
CA LEU A 328 6.97 -26.11 -21.19
C LEU A 328 6.59 -27.44 -21.86
N LYS A 329 6.62 -28.54 -21.12
CA LYS A 329 6.17 -29.86 -21.61
C LYS A 329 4.70 -29.85 -22.02
N SER A 330 3.84 -29.15 -21.26
CA SER A 330 2.43 -29.03 -21.62
C SER A 330 2.20 -28.27 -22.93
N GLN A 331 3.14 -27.40 -23.31
CA GLN A 331 3.15 -26.67 -24.59
C GLN A 331 3.86 -27.45 -25.71
N GLY A 332 4.25 -28.71 -25.48
CA GLY A 332 4.96 -29.54 -26.46
C GLY A 332 6.41 -29.16 -26.70
N ILE A 333 7.01 -28.38 -25.79
CA ILE A 333 8.40 -27.90 -25.91
C ILE A 333 9.38 -28.96 -25.41
N THR A 334 10.43 -29.20 -26.20
CA THR A 334 11.54 -30.08 -25.82
C THR A 334 12.38 -29.43 -24.74
N ILE A 335 12.63 -30.15 -23.63
CA ILE A 335 13.53 -29.72 -22.57
C ILE A 335 14.95 -30.15 -22.89
N ASP A 336 15.88 -29.22 -22.79
CA ASP A 336 17.33 -29.52 -22.86
C ASP A 336 17.82 -29.92 -21.47
N ASP A 337 17.95 -31.21 -21.23
CA ASP A 337 18.33 -31.77 -19.92
C ASP A 337 19.86 -31.94 -19.76
N ASN A 338 20.67 -31.39 -20.67
CA ASN A 338 22.13 -31.46 -20.55
C ASN A 338 22.64 -30.60 -19.37
N ASP A 339 23.80 -30.89 -18.84
CA ASP A 339 24.45 -30.10 -17.79
C ASP A 339 24.71 -28.66 -18.23
N LYS A 340 24.93 -28.44 -19.52
CA LYS A 340 25.04 -27.14 -20.16
C LYS A 340 24.10 -27.07 -21.36
N PRO A 341 23.47 -25.87 -21.58
CA PRO A 341 22.54 -25.71 -22.70
C PRO A 341 23.24 -25.90 -24.05
N ASN A 342 22.50 -26.48 -24.99
CA ASN A 342 22.93 -26.54 -26.38
C ASN A 342 23.02 -25.12 -27.00
N PRO A 343 23.82 -24.90 -28.03
CA PRO A 343 23.98 -23.59 -28.67
C PRO A 343 22.69 -22.98 -29.21
N ASP A 344 21.71 -23.81 -29.57
CA ASP A 344 20.42 -23.38 -30.15
C ASP A 344 19.28 -23.42 -29.13
N SER A 345 19.54 -23.78 -27.87
CA SER A 345 18.53 -23.79 -26.80
C SER A 345 18.30 -22.38 -26.25
N LEU A 346 17.03 -22.02 -26.06
CA LEU A 346 16.69 -20.89 -25.18
C LEU A 346 17.10 -21.23 -23.74
N VAL A 347 17.85 -20.35 -23.12
CA VAL A 347 18.21 -20.47 -21.68
C VAL A 347 17.19 -19.67 -20.87
N LEU A 348 16.29 -20.37 -20.20
CA LEU A 348 15.27 -19.78 -19.34
C LEU A 348 15.73 -19.82 -17.88
N LEU A 349 15.89 -18.65 -17.26
CA LEU A 349 16.36 -18.51 -15.89
C LEU A 349 15.24 -18.00 -14.98
N ALA A 350 15.16 -18.49 -13.75
CA ALA A 350 14.24 -18.01 -12.72
C ALA A 350 15.00 -17.55 -11.46
N PRO A 351 15.68 -16.39 -11.51
CA PRO A 351 16.43 -15.86 -10.39
C PRO A 351 15.53 -15.06 -9.43
N TYR A 352 15.96 -14.99 -8.17
CA TYR A 352 15.41 -14.10 -7.17
C TYR A 352 16.42 -13.01 -6.79
N GLY A 353 15.99 -11.73 -6.87
CA GLY A 353 16.78 -10.57 -6.46
C GLY A 353 18.04 -10.32 -7.31
N GLU A 354 18.05 -10.80 -8.54
CA GLU A 354 19.20 -10.78 -9.44
C GLU A 354 18.74 -10.42 -10.86
N ASP A 355 19.62 -9.87 -11.67
CA ASP A 355 19.38 -9.66 -13.10
C ASP A 355 19.78 -10.90 -13.92
N THR A 356 19.44 -10.88 -15.21
CA THR A 356 19.69 -12.00 -16.12
C THR A 356 21.19 -12.21 -16.39
N THR A 357 21.97 -11.14 -16.46
CA THR A 357 23.43 -11.23 -16.66
C THR A 357 24.11 -11.91 -15.47
N ASN A 358 23.84 -11.47 -14.24
CA ASN A 358 24.40 -12.09 -13.03
C ASN A 358 23.94 -13.54 -12.87
N ALA A 359 22.66 -13.82 -13.13
CA ALA A 359 22.13 -15.19 -13.12
C ALA A 359 22.83 -16.08 -14.16
N ALA A 360 22.99 -15.62 -15.41
CA ALA A 360 23.68 -16.37 -16.44
C ALA A 360 25.14 -16.68 -16.08
N ILE A 361 25.85 -15.72 -15.49
CA ILE A 361 27.22 -15.92 -14.99
C ILE A 361 27.24 -16.97 -13.87
N ARG A 362 26.35 -16.89 -12.92
CA ARG A 362 26.25 -17.82 -11.79
C ARG A 362 25.93 -19.27 -12.23
N TYR A 363 25.05 -19.42 -13.22
CA TYR A 363 24.73 -20.73 -13.83
C TYR A 363 25.78 -21.16 -14.84
N GLN A 364 26.77 -20.31 -15.17
CA GLN A 364 27.84 -20.55 -16.17
C GLN A 364 27.22 -20.89 -17.54
N VAL A 365 26.21 -20.15 -17.97
CA VAL A 365 25.55 -20.29 -19.27
C VAL A 365 25.80 -19.06 -20.14
N ASN A 366 25.56 -19.18 -21.45
CA ASN A 366 25.76 -18.07 -22.38
C ASN A 366 24.68 -16.97 -22.23
N PRO A 367 25.00 -15.74 -21.80
CA PRO A 367 24.00 -14.69 -21.62
C PRO A 367 23.32 -14.26 -22.93
N LYS A 368 23.90 -14.55 -24.10
CA LYS A 368 23.29 -14.27 -25.42
C LYS A 368 22.04 -15.11 -25.71
N GLN A 369 21.85 -16.22 -24.99
CA GLN A 369 20.69 -17.11 -25.11
C GLN A 369 19.73 -16.94 -23.93
N ALA A 370 20.10 -16.13 -22.91
CA ALA A 370 19.42 -16.12 -21.62
C ALA A 370 18.28 -15.10 -21.57
N VAL A 371 17.12 -15.55 -21.13
CA VAL A 371 15.99 -14.70 -20.71
C VAL A 371 15.56 -15.17 -19.32
N ALA A 372 15.40 -14.25 -18.39
CA ALA A 372 14.87 -14.57 -17.07
C ALA A 372 13.34 -14.33 -17.01
N ILE A 373 12.68 -15.12 -16.16
CA ILE A 373 11.24 -15.04 -15.88
C ILE A 373 11.00 -14.88 -14.38
N ASP A 374 10.07 -14.01 -14.00
CA ASP A 374 9.67 -13.82 -12.60
C ASP A 374 8.73 -14.94 -12.15
N MET A 375 9.19 -15.76 -11.21
CA MET A 375 8.43 -16.86 -10.63
C MET A 375 7.79 -16.52 -9.28
N LEU A 376 7.95 -15.28 -8.77
CA LEU A 376 7.43 -14.89 -7.45
C LEU A 376 5.92 -15.11 -7.30
N THR A 377 5.16 -14.86 -8.37
CA THR A 377 3.70 -14.96 -8.38
C THR A 377 3.19 -16.16 -9.20
N GLY A 378 4.12 -16.98 -9.73
CA GLY A 378 3.84 -18.15 -10.55
C GLY A 378 3.43 -17.81 -11.98
N LEU A 379 3.07 -18.84 -12.76
CA LEU A 379 2.79 -18.72 -14.20
C LEU A 379 1.32 -18.43 -14.55
N ALA A 380 0.41 -18.58 -13.59
CA ALA A 380 -1.02 -18.42 -13.82
C ALA A 380 -1.50 -16.95 -13.85
N LYS A 381 -0.62 -16.03 -13.53
CA LYS A 381 -0.86 -14.57 -13.53
C LYS A 381 0.00 -13.89 -14.58
N HIS A 382 -0.14 -12.56 -14.69
CA HIS A 382 0.69 -11.77 -15.59
C HIS A 382 2.17 -12.02 -15.33
N ARG A 383 2.92 -12.30 -16.40
CA ARG A 383 4.31 -12.73 -16.36
C ARG A 383 5.24 -11.58 -16.66
N THR A 384 6.46 -11.64 -16.15
CA THR A 384 7.50 -10.64 -16.46
C THR A 384 8.73 -11.36 -16.96
N LEU A 385 9.22 -10.93 -18.12
CA LEU A 385 10.42 -11.46 -18.77
C LEU A 385 11.50 -10.39 -18.78
N MET A 386 12.74 -10.80 -18.60
CA MET A 386 13.90 -9.92 -18.56
C MET A 386 15.05 -10.54 -19.35
N PRO A 387 15.36 -10.06 -20.56
CA PRO A 387 16.56 -10.47 -21.28
C PRO A 387 17.81 -9.89 -20.63
N SER A 388 18.99 -10.48 -20.89
CA SER A 388 20.27 -9.85 -20.54
C SER A 388 20.59 -8.71 -21.50
N LEU A 389 21.56 -7.89 -21.14
CA LEU A 389 22.06 -6.78 -22.00
C LEU A 389 22.49 -7.25 -23.42
N VAL A 390 22.85 -8.52 -23.57
CA VAL A 390 23.38 -9.08 -24.82
C VAL A 390 22.53 -10.21 -25.41
N THR A 391 21.36 -10.46 -24.86
CA THR A 391 20.44 -11.50 -25.38
C THR A 391 20.08 -11.21 -26.84
N GLN A 392 20.19 -12.23 -27.69
CA GLN A 392 19.84 -12.10 -29.10
C GLN A 392 18.32 -12.00 -29.28
N GLU A 393 17.87 -11.21 -30.24
CA GLU A 393 16.44 -10.96 -30.51
C GLU A 393 15.64 -12.23 -30.74
N THR A 394 16.25 -13.25 -31.38
CA THR A 394 15.63 -14.55 -31.61
C THR A 394 15.21 -15.25 -30.31
N PHE A 395 16.06 -15.22 -29.27
CA PHE A 395 15.75 -15.81 -27.97
C PHE A 395 14.73 -14.97 -27.16
N ILE A 396 14.76 -13.65 -27.33
CA ILE A 396 13.72 -12.76 -26.77
C ILE A 396 12.37 -13.10 -27.38
N ALA A 397 12.31 -13.22 -28.72
CA ALA A 397 11.08 -13.58 -29.43
C ALA A 397 10.56 -14.98 -29.05
N GLN A 398 11.45 -15.97 -28.93
CA GLN A 398 11.11 -17.31 -28.44
C GLN A 398 10.50 -17.27 -27.03
N ALA A 399 11.13 -16.60 -26.08
CA ALA A 399 10.63 -16.46 -24.72
C ALA A 399 9.27 -15.73 -24.70
N TYR A 400 9.12 -14.66 -25.48
CA TYR A 400 7.87 -13.93 -25.55
C TYR A 400 6.74 -14.76 -26.20
N THR A 401 7.05 -15.56 -27.22
CA THR A 401 6.10 -16.49 -27.83
C THR A 401 5.60 -17.55 -26.84
N LEU A 402 6.48 -18.05 -25.95
CA LEU A 402 6.12 -19.06 -24.94
C LEU A 402 5.26 -18.49 -23.80
N PHE A 403 5.51 -17.28 -23.38
CA PHE A 403 4.92 -16.75 -22.16
C PHE A 403 3.99 -15.54 -22.37
N GLY A 404 4.01 -14.92 -23.54
CA GLY A 404 3.18 -13.75 -23.88
C GLY A 404 1.76 -14.10 -24.37
N LYS A 405 1.47 -15.38 -24.68
CA LYS A 405 0.15 -15.85 -25.08
C LYS A 405 -0.64 -16.41 -23.90
N SER A 406 -1.97 -16.34 -24.01
CA SER A 406 -2.89 -17.01 -23.07
C SER A 406 -2.66 -18.52 -23.06
N LEU A 407 -2.90 -19.15 -21.89
CA LEU A 407 -2.89 -20.61 -21.74
C LEU A 407 -4.01 -21.33 -22.53
N ASP A 408 -4.93 -20.58 -23.12
CA ASP A 408 -6.14 -21.14 -23.74
C ASP A 408 -6.53 -20.36 -24.98
N ASP A 409 -5.93 -20.71 -26.12
CA ASP A 409 -6.38 -20.29 -27.46
C ASP A 409 -7.60 -21.09 -27.96
N SER A 410 -8.22 -21.94 -27.13
CA SER A 410 -9.47 -22.59 -27.46
C SER A 410 -10.62 -21.57 -27.30
N GLU A 411 -11.40 -21.37 -28.35
CA GLU A 411 -12.53 -20.43 -28.49
C GLU A 411 -13.63 -20.55 -27.41
N ALA A 412 -13.37 -21.21 -26.28
CA ALA A 412 -14.40 -21.61 -25.31
C ALA A 412 -14.21 -21.12 -23.89
N THR A 413 -13.17 -20.36 -23.54
CA THR A 413 -12.96 -19.95 -22.13
C THR A 413 -13.14 -18.46 -21.89
N THR A 414 -14.00 -18.14 -20.92
CA THR A 414 -14.27 -16.80 -20.39
C THR A 414 -13.16 -16.29 -19.42
N GLN A 415 -11.97 -16.91 -19.42
CA GLN A 415 -10.87 -16.46 -18.58
C GLN A 415 -10.05 -15.35 -19.25
N PRO A 416 -9.62 -14.31 -18.51
CA PRO A 416 -8.84 -13.23 -19.08
C PRO A 416 -7.48 -13.74 -19.57
N MET A 417 -7.06 -13.27 -20.74
CA MET A 417 -5.75 -13.58 -21.33
C MET A 417 -4.63 -13.22 -20.36
N VAL A 418 -3.76 -14.18 -20.05
CA VAL A 418 -2.57 -13.96 -19.24
C VAL A 418 -1.45 -13.44 -20.14
N GLY A 419 -1.17 -12.15 -20.07
CA GLY A 419 -0.10 -11.52 -20.83
C GLY A 419 1.28 -11.63 -20.16
N ALA A 420 2.29 -11.19 -20.89
CA ALA A 420 3.64 -10.98 -20.36
C ALA A 420 4.17 -9.58 -20.70
N THR A 421 4.97 -9.02 -19.80
CA THR A 421 5.70 -7.77 -20.01
C THR A 421 7.20 -8.07 -20.13
N LEU A 422 7.84 -7.54 -21.18
CA LEU A 422 9.29 -7.46 -21.28
C LEU A 422 9.77 -6.21 -20.53
N ILE A 423 10.78 -6.38 -19.68
CA ILE A 423 11.44 -5.27 -18.99
C ILE A 423 12.92 -5.22 -19.35
N SER A 424 13.53 -4.04 -19.25
CA SER A 424 14.98 -3.89 -19.32
C SER A 424 15.65 -4.59 -18.14
N GLU A 425 16.93 -4.92 -18.28
CA GLU A 425 17.69 -5.58 -17.24
C GLU A 425 17.69 -4.79 -15.92
N SER A 426 17.37 -5.43 -14.83
CA SER A 426 17.22 -4.86 -13.49
C SER A 426 17.65 -5.85 -12.42
N ILE A 427 18.30 -5.36 -11.37
CA ILE A 427 18.63 -6.20 -10.21
C ILE A 427 17.33 -6.51 -9.43
N GLY A 428 16.73 -7.66 -9.75
CA GLY A 428 15.40 -8.10 -9.31
C GLY A 428 14.26 -7.57 -10.18
N PHE A 429 13.27 -8.40 -10.36
CA PHE A 429 12.05 -8.07 -11.10
C PHE A 429 11.18 -7.03 -10.37
N VAL A 430 10.30 -6.35 -11.10
CA VAL A 430 9.39 -5.33 -10.55
C VAL A 430 8.59 -5.86 -9.35
N ALA A 431 7.93 -7.02 -9.49
CA ALA A 431 7.13 -7.58 -8.40
C ALA A 431 8.02 -8.05 -7.23
N GLN A 432 9.18 -8.67 -7.49
CA GLN A 432 10.13 -9.07 -6.46
C GLN A 432 10.56 -7.88 -5.61
N ARG A 433 10.99 -6.78 -6.25
CA ARG A 433 11.48 -5.59 -5.58
C ARG A 433 10.40 -4.95 -4.71
N VAL A 434 9.24 -4.70 -5.29
CA VAL A 434 8.15 -3.98 -4.59
C VAL A 434 7.58 -4.82 -3.45
N VAL A 435 7.27 -6.11 -3.70
CA VAL A 435 6.65 -6.98 -2.69
C VAL A 435 7.63 -7.28 -1.56
N ALA A 436 8.90 -7.59 -1.87
CA ALA A 436 9.91 -7.82 -0.83
C ALA A 436 10.13 -6.57 0.04
N MET A 437 10.09 -5.37 -0.54
CA MET A 437 10.20 -4.12 0.22
C MET A 437 8.97 -3.84 1.09
N VAL A 438 7.76 -4.16 0.62
CA VAL A 438 6.52 -4.07 1.43
C VAL A 438 6.61 -5.00 2.65
N ILE A 439 7.03 -6.25 2.44
CA ILE A 439 7.19 -7.24 3.51
C ILE A 439 8.30 -6.79 4.48
N ASN A 440 9.44 -6.37 3.96
CA ASN A 440 10.58 -5.93 4.77
C ASN A 440 10.21 -4.76 5.68
N LEU A 441 9.44 -3.81 5.15
CA LEU A 441 8.98 -2.65 5.91
C LEU A 441 7.97 -3.05 7.00
N GLY A 442 7.03 -3.96 6.71
CA GLY A 442 6.15 -4.54 7.73
C GLY A 442 6.92 -5.23 8.86
N CYS A 443 7.97 -6.00 8.49
CA CYS A 443 8.87 -6.61 9.47
C CYS A 443 9.64 -5.58 10.32
N ASP A 444 10.01 -4.44 9.74
CA ASP A 444 10.65 -3.35 10.50
C ASP A 444 9.70 -2.67 11.48
N ILE A 445 8.44 -2.44 11.08
CA ILE A 445 7.40 -1.90 11.96
C ILE A 445 7.21 -2.84 13.17
N ALA A 446 7.14 -4.16 12.93
CA ALA A 446 7.07 -5.18 13.98
C ALA A 446 8.33 -5.19 14.87
N MET A 447 9.53 -5.11 14.27
CA MET A 447 10.81 -5.08 14.98
C MET A 447 10.95 -3.88 15.92
N GLN A 448 10.44 -2.72 15.51
CA GLN A 448 10.43 -1.50 16.32
C GLN A 448 9.30 -1.53 17.38
N GLY A 449 8.44 -2.53 17.35
CA GLY A 449 7.28 -2.64 18.23
C GLY A 449 6.32 -1.45 18.07
N ILE A 450 6.20 -0.93 16.84
CA ILE A 450 5.26 0.16 16.52
C ILE A 450 3.83 -0.36 16.64
N ALA A 451 3.59 -1.57 16.15
CA ALA A 451 2.33 -2.29 16.27
C ALA A 451 2.56 -3.80 16.36
N SER A 452 1.53 -4.56 16.71
CA SER A 452 1.57 -6.03 16.63
C SER A 452 1.61 -6.51 15.17
N PRO A 453 2.17 -7.69 14.86
CA PRO A 453 2.13 -8.25 13.53
C PRO A 453 0.71 -8.34 12.95
N GLU A 454 -0.28 -8.67 13.78
CA GLU A 454 -1.68 -8.75 13.42
C GLU A 454 -2.27 -7.39 13.06
N ASP A 455 -1.95 -6.34 13.85
CA ASP A 455 -2.40 -4.97 13.58
C ASP A 455 -1.77 -4.40 12.32
N ILE A 456 -0.48 -4.72 12.06
CA ILE A 456 0.22 -4.32 10.84
C ILE A 456 -0.49 -4.90 9.61
N ASP A 457 -0.80 -6.18 9.64
CA ASP A 457 -1.50 -6.87 8.54
C ASP A 457 -2.89 -6.29 8.30
N ASN A 458 -3.66 -6.14 9.36
CA ASN A 458 -5.01 -5.58 9.29
C ASN A 458 -5.00 -4.14 8.78
N ALA A 459 -4.08 -3.32 9.29
CA ALA A 459 -3.94 -1.92 8.90
C ALA A 459 -3.63 -1.78 7.40
N VAL A 460 -2.67 -2.55 6.89
CA VAL A 460 -2.25 -2.49 5.48
C VAL A 460 -3.33 -3.06 4.55
N LYS A 461 -3.97 -4.18 4.92
CA LYS A 461 -5.06 -4.75 4.12
C LYS A 461 -6.27 -3.84 4.05
N LEU A 462 -6.75 -3.34 5.18
CA LEU A 462 -7.98 -2.54 5.25
C LEU A 462 -7.74 -1.08 4.88
N GLY A 463 -6.57 -0.53 5.24
CA GLY A 463 -6.24 0.87 5.01
C GLY A 463 -5.65 1.17 3.62
N LEU A 464 -4.96 0.21 3.00
CA LEU A 464 -4.35 0.38 1.67
C LEU A 464 -4.99 -0.50 0.59
N GLY A 465 -5.83 -1.45 0.98
CA GLY A 465 -6.48 -2.37 0.06
C GLY A 465 -5.49 -3.36 -0.58
N TYR A 466 -4.38 -3.68 0.09
CA TYR A 466 -3.41 -4.66 -0.39
C TYR A 466 -4.00 -6.06 -0.40
N PRO A 467 -3.56 -6.95 -1.31
CA PRO A 467 -4.07 -8.32 -1.41
C PRO A 467 -3.78 -9.14 -0.16
N TYR A 468 -2.65 -8.87 0.49
CA TYR A 468 -2.20 -9.47 1.74
C TYR A 468 -1.66 -8.38 2.68
N GLY A 469 -1.70 -8.63 3.98
CA GLY A 469 -0.86 -7.88 4.91
C GLY A 469 0.62 -8.25 4.73
N PRO A 470 1.57 -7.37 5.06
CA PRO A 470 2.98 -7.62 4.78
C PRO A 470 3.54 -8.84 5.53
N ILE A 471 3.04 -9.13 6.73
CA ILE A 471 3.50 -10.26 7.54
C ILE A 471 2.96 -11.58 6.96
N SER A 472 1.64 -11.66 6.72
CA SER A 472 1.03 -12.84 6.09
C SER A 472 1.52 -13.06 4.67
N TRP A 473 1.86 -11.99 3.94
CA TRP A 473 2.43 -12.13 2.60
C TRP A 473 3.81 -12.74 2.61
N GLY A 474 4.63 -12.34 3.59
CA GLY A 474 5.95 -12.94 3.78
C GLY A 474 5.89 -14.43 4.11
N ASP A 475 4.95 -14.85 4.94
CA ASP A 475 4.72 -16.27 5.24
C ASP A 475 4.16 -17.01 4.01
N HIS A 476 3.23 -16.40 3.26
CA HIS A 476 2.65 -17.01 2.05
C HIS A 476 3.68 -17.24 0.94
N LEU A 477 4.58 -16.30 0.72
CA LEU A 477 5.65 -16.41 -0.28
C LEU A 477 6.84 -17.25 0.20
N GLY A 478 6.95 -17.44 1.51
CA GLY A 478 8.12 -18.01 2.17
C GLY A 478 9.14 -16.95 2.60
N ALA A 479 9.33 -16.79 3.91
CA ALA A 479 10.23 -15.79 4.49
C ALA A 479 11.68 -15.92 3.96
N SER A 480 12.14 -17.14 3.70
CA SER A 480 13.46 -17.42 3.13
C SER A 480 13.62 -16.92 1.69
N ARG A 481 12.57 -17.02 0.87
CA ARG A 481 12.54 -16.47 -0.50
C ARG A 481 12.62 -14.95 -0.48
N VAL A 482 11.83 -14.30 0.38
CA VAL A 482 11.86 -12.84 0.55
C VAL A 482 13.23 -12.37 1.04
N LEU A 483 13.83 -13.10 1.99
CA LEU A 483 15.18 -12.82 2.48
C LEU A 483 16.21 -12.92 1.36
N LEU A 484 16.16 -13.99 0.54
CA LEU A 484 17.04 -14.19 -0.60
C LEU A 484 16.99 -13.02 -1.59
N ILE A 485 15.78 -12.54 -1.93
CA ILE A 485 15.58 -11.37 -2.81
C ILE A 485 16.32 -10.16 -2.24
N LEU A 486 16.06 -9.83 -0.98
CA LEU A 486 16.64 -8.64 -0.35
C LEU A 486 18.15 -8.72 -0.16
N GLU A 487 18.68 -9.88 0.26
CA GLU A 487 20.12 -10.08 0.45
C GLU A 487 20.88 -9.95 -0.88
N ARG A 488 20.36 -10.49 -1.97
CA ARG A 488 20.98 -10.36 -3.29
C ARG A 488 20.92 -8.93 -3.82
N ILE A 489 19.75 -8.29 -3.79
CA ILE A 489 19.65 -6.89 -4.23
C ILE A 489 20.60 -6.01 -3.41
N TYR A 490 20.62 -6.18 -2.09
CA TYR A 490 21.53 -5.44 -1.21
C TYR A 490 23.00 -5.73 -1.52
N GLY A 491 23.35 -6.99 -1.72
CA GLY A 491 24.72 -7.40 -2.04
C GLY A 491 25.22 -6.86 -3.38
N LEU A 492 24.36 -6.83 -4.40
CA LEU A 492 24.70 -6.35 -5.73
C LEU A 492 24.71 -4.82 -5.85
N THR A 493 23.81 -4.13 -5.13
CA THR A 493 23.66 -2.67 -5.24
C THR A 493 24.39 -1.88 -4.16
N GLY A 494 24.61 -2.47 -2.98
CA GLY A 494 25.06 -1.76 -1.79
C GLY A 494 24.05 -0.72 -1.26
N ASP A 495 22.84 -0.62 -1.83
CA ASP A 495 21.83 0.36 -1.42
C ASP A 495 21.19 -0.09 -0.09
N PRO A 496 21.40 0.67 1.03
CA PRO A 496 20.88 0.32 2.34
C PRO A 496 19.35 0.25 2.40
N ARG A 497 18.63 0.73 1.40
CA ARG A 497 17.18 0.58 1.24
C ARG A 497 16.76 -0.90 1.34
N TYR A 498 17.55 -1.80 0.74
CA TYR A 498 17.25 -3.23 0.66
C TYR A 498 17.79 -4.05 1.83
N ARG A 499 18.42 -3.42 2.82
CA ARG A 499 18.91 -4.13 4.02
C ARG A 499 17.76 -4.92 4.67
N PRO A 500 17.85 -6.25 4.78
CA PRO A 500 16.79 -7.05 5.39
C PRO A 500 16.58 -6.68 6.86
N SER A 501 15.33 -6.62 7.28
CA SER A 501 14.98 -6.42 8.69
C SER A 501 15.49 -7.60 9.53
N PRO A 502 16.07 -7.37 10.72
CA PRO A 502 16.43 -8.45 11.64
C PRO A 502 15.24 -9.33 12.05
N TRP A 503 14.02 -8.78 12.01
CA TRP A 503 12.78 -9.54 12.22
C TRP A 503 12.61 -10.63 11.16
N LEU A 504 12.70 -10.26 9.89
CA LEU A 504 12.65 -11.18 8.74
C LEU A 504 13.81 -12.18 8.78
N GLN A 505 15.04 -11.70 8.93
CA GLN A 505 16.25 -12.55 8.89
C GLN A 505 16.20 -13.69 9.90
N ARG A 506 15.85 -13.39 11.18
CA ARG A 506 15.84 -14.39 12.24
C ARG A 506 14.79 -15.46 11.98
N ARG A 507 13.58 -15.05 11.55
CA ARG A 507 12.47 -15.98 11.31
C ARG A 507 12.70 -16.83 10.07
N ALA A 508 13.18 -16.22 8.99
CA ALA A 508 13.54 -16.96 7.79
C ALA A 508 14.63 -18.02 8.05
N LYS A 509 15.69 -17.67 8.83
CA LYS A 509 16.79 -18.61 9.16
C LYS A 509 16.38 -19.72 10.12
N LEU A 510 15.32 -19.53 10.89
CA LEU A 510 14.77 -20.50 11.84
C LEU A 510 13.54 -21.24 11.29
N ASP A 511 13.17 -20.98 10.04
CA ASP A 511 11.95 -21.51 9.41
C ASP A 511 10.69 -21.27 10.26
N MET A 512 10.56 -20.05 10.77
CA MET A 512 9.47 -19.62 11.65
C MET A 512 8.55 -18.64 10.93
N SER A 513 7.24 -18.66 11.28
CA SER A 513 6.29 -17.64 10.83
C SER A 513 6.72 -16.23 11.25
N LEU A 514 6.49 -15.26 10.37
CA LEU A 514 6.74 -13.85 10.64
C LEU A 514 5.82 -13.28 11.74
N PHE A 515 4.72 -13.95 12.08
CA PHE A 515 3.87 -13.62 13.22
C PHE A 515 4.48 -14.02 14.57
N THR A 516 5.47 -14.91 14.58
CA THR A 516 6.06 -15.36 15.84
C THR A 516 6.63 -14.18 16.61
N GLN A 517 6.05 -13.90 17.78
CA GLN A 517 6.52 -12.82 18.65
C GLN A 517 7.81 -13.21 19.38
N GLN A 518 8.64 -12.21 19.66
CA GLN A 518 9.84 -12.40 20.46
C GLN A 518 9.45 -12.41 21.94
N THR A 519 9.95 -13.41 22.69
CA THR A 519 9.80 -13.42 24.16
C THR A 519 10.46 -12.16 24.72
N LYS A 520 9.70 -11.39 25.49
CA LYS A 520 10.23 -10.25 26.23
C LYS A 520 10.78 -10.75 27.57
N TYR A 521 12.03 -10.45 27.89
CA TYR A 521 12.67 -10.74 29.16
C TYR A 521 12.65 -9.49 30.04
#